data_e1b7c20670210bc5cb9ecac000d177d6
#
_entry.id   e1b7c20670210bc5cb9ecac000d177d6
#
_cell.length_a   1.000
_cell.length_b   1.000
_cell.length_c   1.000
_cell.angle_alpha   90.00
_cell.angle_beta   90.00
_cell.angle_gamma   90.00
#
_symmetry.space_group_name_H-M   'P 1'
#
loop_
_entity.id
_entity.type
_entity.pdbx_description
1 polymer ?
#
loop_
_entity_poly.entity_id
_entity_poly.type
_entity_poly.pdbx_seq_one_letter_code
_entity_poly.pdbx_strand_id
1 'polypeptide(L)'
;AMPLPPTAGVGIGWVYAGVTDIQGRYSTGMKSSMMQTGENAIYFTFAQRILNWISFGANVKILRYDLPITESDQLTGSGIGFDIGLLIKTGKFNTIGITIQDLSSNYQWDTGDVYAEGRLYKDEFPTIYRIGSRLNHKGLIVVGDIGLITDHESYTGIIPRLGVEYGFLEQYYFRGGYGNGRKAFGVGYEYGLFKPHDSYIDYAFSMDWATQSAHTISYAFRF
;
A
#
# COMPACT_ATOMS: atom_id res chain seq x y z
N ALA A 1 15.37 0.92 2.76
CA ALA A 1 15.90 0.07 1.69
C ALA A 1 17.42 0.19 1.66
N MET A 2 18.10 -0.89 1.29
CA MET A 2 19.55 -0.97 1.23
C MET A 2 19.97 -1.46 -0.17
N PRO A 3 20.91 -0.75 -0.83
CA PRO A 3 21.47 -1.21 -2.10
C PRO A 3 22.35 -2.43 -1.89
N LEU A 4 22.22 -3.41 -2.77
CA LEU A 4 23.10 -4.57 -2.89
C LEU A 4 23.85 -4.48 -4.23
N PRO A 5 25.18 -4.22 -4.21
CA PRO A 5 25.95 -4.17 -5.43
C PRO A 5 25.91 -5.50 -6.21
N PRO A 6 25.96 -5.48 -7.56
CA PRO A 6 26.12 -4.27 -8.39
C PRO A 6 24.80 -3.63 -8.81
N THR A 7 23.66 -4.33 -8.77
CA THR A 7 22.40 -3.86 -9.40
C THR A 7 21.14 -4.26 -8.65
N ALA A 8 21.26 -4.78 -7.43
CA ALA A 8 20.15 -5.21 -6.61
C ALA A 8 19.88 -4.25 -5.43
N GLY A 9 18.76 -4.44 -4.77
CA GLY A 9 18.40 -3.78 -3.53
C GLY A 9 17.41 -4.60 -2.73
N VAL A 10 17.48 -4.44 -1.42
CA VAL A 10 16.53 -5.05 -0.47
C VAL A 10 15.87 -3.97 0.36
N GLY A 11 14.68 -4.26 0.84
CA GLY A 11 13.93 -3.39 1.73
C GLY A 11 13.14 -4.19 2.74
N ILE A 12 12.89 -3.56 3.88
CA ILE A 12 11.92 -4.00 4.86
C ILE A 12 10.95 -2.85 5.10
N GLY A 13 9.69 -3.16 5.25
CA GLY A 13 8.64 -2.21 5.58
C GLY A 13 7.69 -2.81 6.61
N TRP A 14 7.04 -1.95 7.38
CA TRP A 14 5.96 -2.31 8.27
C TRP A 14 4.85 -1.28 8.13
N VAL A 15 3.63 -1.78 8.03
CA VAL A 15 2.40 -0.96 7.98
C VAL A 15 1.49 -1.45 9.09
N TYR A 16 0.96 -0.50 9.84
CA TYR A 16 -0.08 -0.73 10.83
C TYR A 16 -1.31 0.10 10.47
N ALA A 17 -2.47 -0.53 10.49
CA ALA A 17 -3.77 0.12 10.39
C ALA A 17 -4.66 -0.37 11.52
N GLY A 18 -5.40 0.53 12.16
CA GLY A 18 -6.27 0.16 13.27
C GLY A 18 -7.45 1.09 13.41
N VAL A 19 -8.51 0.59 14.04
CA VAL A 19 -9.67 1.37 14.44
C VAL A 19 -9.86 1.19 15.93
N THR A 20 -9.92 2.29 16.65
CA THR A 20 -10.22 2.35 18.08
C THR A 20 -11.66 2.81 18.31
N ASP A 21 -12.12 2.71 19.54
CA ASP A 21 -13.43 3.22 19.98
C ASP A 21 -14.62 2.59 19.23
N ILE A 22 -14.51 1.31 18.89
CA ILE A 22 -15.61 0.54 18.30
C ILE A 22 -16.59 0.22 19.43
N GLN A 23 -17.75 0.89 19.45
CA GLN A 23 -18.76 0.66 20.46
C GLN A 23 -19.51 -0.64 20.21
N GLY A 24 -19.24 -1.66 21.03
CA GLY A 24 -19.99 -2.90 21.06
C GLY A 24 -21.44 -2.71 21.53
N ARG A 25 -22.35 -3.59 21.09
CA ARG A 25 -23.73 -3.62 21.55
C ARG A 25 -24.20 -5.05 21.74
N TYR A 26 -24.94 -5.30 22.82
CA TYR A 26 -25.64 -6.54 23.03
C TYR A 26 -26.84 -6.68 22.08
N SER A 27 -27.37 -7.88 21.93
CA SER A 27 -28.59 -8.13 21.15
C SER A 27 -29.82 -7.31 21.62
N THR A 28 -29.81 -6.89 22.87
CA THR A 28 -30.81 -5.98 23.46
C THR A 28 -30.65 -4.52 23.05
N GLY A 29 -29.58 -4.16 22.29
CA GLY A 29 -29.25 -2.79 21.90
C GLY A 29 -28.48 -2.00 22.95
N MET A 30 -28.32 -2.50 24.17
CA MET A 30 -27.50 -1.85 25.20
C MET A 30 -26.03 -1.82 24.78
N LYS A 31 -25.32 -0.74 25.18
CA LYS A 31 -23.89 -0.61 24.95
C LYS A 31 -23.12 -1.66 25.74
N SER A 32 -22.17 -2.31 25.10
CA SER A 32 -21.16 -3.14 25.72
C SER A 32 -19.83 -2.37 25.83
N SER A 33 -18.71 -3.05 25.92
CA SER A 33 -17.40 -2.43 26.00
C SER A 33 -16.99 -1.75 24.69
N MET A 34 -15.98 -0.90 24.78
CA MET A 34 -15.23 -0.37 23.65
C MET A 34 -14.23 -1.41 23.17
N MET A 35 -14.23 -1.65 21.89
CA MET A 35 -13.34 -2.60 21.22
C MET A 35 -12.39 -1.86 20.28
N GLN A 36 -11.32 -2.54 19.89
CA GLN A 36 -10.37 -2.05 18.90
C GLN A 36 -9.95 -3.18 17.97
N THR A 37 -9.59 -2.82 16.75
CA THR A 37 -9.05 -3.75 15.76
C THR A 37 -7.72 -3.23 15.23
N GLY A 38 -6.84 -4.13 14.81
CA GLY A 38 -5.53 -3.75 14.28
C GLY A 38 -5.03 -4.75 13.25
N GLU A 39 -4.51 -4.21 12.17
CA GLU A 39 -3.90 -4.96 11.09
C GLU A 39 -2.43 -4.59 10.98
N ASN A 40 -1.56 -5.58 10.89
CA ASN A 40 -0.12 -5.44 10.70
C ASN A 40 0.29 -6.13 9.41
N ALA A 41 1.12 -5.46 8.62
CA ALA A 41 1.73 -6.04 7.44
C ALA A 41 3.23 -5.74 7.45
N ILE A 42 4.06 -6.79 7.41
CA ILE A 42 5.51 -6.68 7.30
C ILE A 42 5.89 -7.09 5.87
N TYR A 43 6.68 -6.25 5.20
CA TYR A 43 7.11 -6.43 3.82
C TYR A 43 8.60 -6.70 3.76
N PHE A 44 8.97 -7.74 3.03
CA PHE A 44 10.36 -7.98 2.60
C PHE A 44 10.41 -7.81 1.09
N THR A 45 11.20 -6.85 0.65
CA THR A 45 11.31 -6.48 -0.76
C THR A 45 12.67 -6.84 -1.31
N PHE A 46 12.71 -7.43 -2.48
CA PHE A 46 13.90 -7.58 -3.30
C PHE A 46 13.67 -6.95 -4.67
N ALA A 47 14.65 -6.23 -5.18
CA ALA A 47 14.61 -5.68 -6.53
C ALA A 47 15.96 -5.80 -7.20
N GLN A 48 15.98 -6.06 -8.51
CA GLN A 48 17.18 -6.17 -9.30
C GLN A 48 17.01 -5.54 -10.68
N ARG A 49 18.03 -4.77 -11.08
CA ARG A 49 18.16 -4.32 -12.46
C ARG A 49 18.82 -5.46 -13.27
N ILE A 50 18.05 -6.07 -14.18
CA ILE A 50 18.50 -7.16 -15.04
C ILE A 50 19.26 -6.61 -16.24
N LEU A 51 18.69 -5.55 -16.86
CA LEU A 51 19.28 -4.82 -17.97
C LEU A 51 19.20 -3.31 -17.67
N ASN A 52 19.92 -2.48 -18.42
CA ASN A 52 19.88 -1.03 -18.22
C ASN A 52 18.48 -0.42 -18.39
N TRP A 53 17.60 -1.13 -19.08
CA TRP A 53 16.24 -0.70 -19.39
C TRP A 53 15.16 -1.57 -18.73
N ILE A 54 15.52 -2.66 -18.03
CA ILE A 54 14.56 -3.56 -17.37
C ILE A 54 14.98 -3.85 -15.93
N SER A 55 14.03 -3.75 -15.01
CA SER A 55 14.20 -4.10 -13.58
C SER A 55 13.04 -4.95 -13.12
N PHE A 56 13.32 -5.93 -12.30
CA PHE A 56 12.36 -6.82 -11.65
C PHE A 56 12.33 -6.54 -10.15
N GLY A 57 11.18 -6.75 -9.51
CA GLY A 57 11.03 -6.68 -8.07
C GLY A 57 10.02 -7.69 -7.56
N ALA A 58 10.20 -8.12 -6.32
CA ALA A 58 9.27 -8.99 -5.62
C ALA A 58 9.14 -8.57 -4.15
N ASN A 59 7.93 -8.74 -3.60
CA ASN A 59 7.64 -8.59 -2.17
C ASN A 59 7.12 -9.90 -1.61
N VAL A 60 7.52 -10.19 -0.38
CA VAL A 60 6.84 -11.14 0.51
C VAL A 60 6.18 -10.33 1.61
N LYS A 61 4.90 -10.57 1.87
CA LYS A 61 4.09 -9.92 2.90
C LYS A 61 3.77 -10.93 4.01
N ILE A 62 4.05 -10.58 5.26
CA ILE A 62 3.57 -11.30 6.43
C ILE A 62 2.46 -10.46 7.02
N LEU A 63 1.27 -11.04 7.12
CA LEU A 63 0.03 -10.37 7.49
C LEU A 63 -0.47 -10.89 8.84
N ARG A 64 -0.95 -9.98 9.68
CA ARG A 64 -1.63 -10.31 10.92
C ARG A 64 -2.76 -9.33 11.15
N TYR A 65 -3.94 -9.84 11.39
CA TYR A 65 -5.13 -9.06 11.68
C TYR A 65 -5.80 -9.55 12.97
N ASP A 66 -6.00 -8.64 13.90
CA ASP A 66 -6.63 -8.90 15.18
C ASP A 66 -8.05 -8.31 15.16
N LEU A 67 -9.07 -9.19 15.19
CA LEU A 67 -10.49 -8.84 15.12
C LEU A 67 -11.16 -9.13 16.47
N PRO A 68 -11.72 -8.13 17.16
CA PRO A 68 -12.44 -8.35 18.41
C PRO A 68 -13.80 -9.00 18.12
N ILE A 69 -14.11 -10.08 18.84
CA ILE A 69 -15.39 -10.79 18.75
C ILE A 69 -16.29 -10.42 19.93
N THR A 70 -15.73 -10.45 21.14
CA THR A 70 -16.37 -10.02 22.40
C THR A 70 -15.44 -9.15 23.20
N GLU A 71 -15.82 -8.78 24.43
CA GLU A 71 -14.94 -8.05 25.36
C GLU A 71 -13.68 -8.82 25.73
N SER A 72 -13.78 -10.15 25.80
CA SER A 72 -12.69 -11.05 26.22
C SER A 72 -12.06 -11.83 25.08
N ASP A 73 -12.77 -11.96 23.95
CA ASP A 73 -12.36 -12.87 22.89
C ASP A 73 -11.95 -12.10 21.64
N GLN A 74 -10.81 -12.45 21.13
CA GLN A 74 -10.21 -11.89 19.93
C GLN A 74 -9.87 -13.01 18.95
N LEU A 75 -10.23 -12.84 17.70
CA LEU A 75 -9.85 -13.73 16.61
C LEU A 75 -8.65 -13.14 15.88
N THR A 76 -7.57 -13.91 15.77
CA THR A 76 -6.39 -13.50 15.02
C THR A 76 -6.33 -14.20 13.68
N GLY A 77 -6.29 -13.43 12.61
CA GLY A 77 -5.98 -13.89 11.26
C GLY A 77 -4.50 -13.71 10.96
N SER A 78 -3.89 -14.70 10.36
CA SER A 78 -2.51 -14.62 9.90
C SER A 78 -2.39 -15.07 8.45
N GLY A 79 -1.42 -14.52 7.71
CA GLY A 79 -1.27 -14.86 6.32
C GLY A 79 0.07 -14.46 5.71
N ILE A 80 0.28 -14.97 4.50
CA ILE A 80 1.43 -14.62 3.67
C ILE A 80 0.88 -14.22 2.30
N GLY A 81 1.48 -13.20 1.69
CA GLY A 81 1.15 -12.75 0.34
C GLY A 81 2.40 -12.40 -0.46
N PHE A 82 2.24 -12.35 -1.78
CA PHE A 82 3.33 -12.06 -2.70
C PHE A 82 2.92 -10.99 -3.70
N ASP A 83 3.88 -10.10 -4.03
CA ASP A 83 3.75 -9.19 -5.16
C ASP A 83 4.95 -9.37 -6.07
N ILE A 84 4.75 -9.20 -7.37
CA ILE A 84 5.82 -9.13 -8.36
C ILE A 84 5.64 -7.90 -9.23
N GLY A 85 6.76 -7.35 -9.70
CA GLY A 85 6.75 -6.15 -10.51
C GLY A 85 7.87 -6.12 -11.53
N LEU A 86 7.60 -5.43 -12.64
CA LEU A 86 8.53 -5.19 -13.73
C LEU A 86 8.51 -3.70 -14.08
N LEU A 87 9.69 -3.10 -14.23
CA LEU A 87 9.87 -1.74 -14.75
C LEU A 87 10.65 -1.78 -16.04
N ILE A 88 10.12 -1.13 -17.08
CA ILE A 88 10.67 -1.06 -18.42
C ILE A 88 10.89 0.41 -18.79
N LYS A 89 12.14 0.84 -18.97
CA LYS A 89 12.47 2.16 -19.49
C LYS A 89 12.31 2.14 -21.01
N THR A 90 11.27 2.76 -21.54
CA THR A 90 10.97 2.79 -22.97
C THR A 90 11.59 3.96 -23.70
N GLY A 91 12.29 4.84 -22.98
CA GLY A 91 13.00 5.99 -23.55
C GLY A 91 13.63 6.86 -22.46
N LYS A 92 14.09 8.05 -22.86
CA LYS A 92 14.76 8.99 -21.95
C LYS A 92 13.81 9.50 -20.84
N PHE A 93 12.52 9.64 -21.15
CA PHE A 93 11.54 10.30 -20.29
C PHE A 93 10.42 9.39 -19.81
N ASN A 94 10.28 8.21 -20.39
CA ASN A 94 9.15 7.33 -20.14
C ASN A 94 9.58 5.99 -19.53
N THR A 95 8.77 5.50 -18.59
CA THR A 95 8.91 4.19 -17.94
C THR A 95 7.53 3.53 -17.86
N ILE A 96 7.44 2.27 -18.23
CA ILE A 96 6.26 1.43 -18.07
C ILE A 96 6.47 0.55 -16.85
N GLY A 97 5.46 0.43 -16.00
CA GLY A 97 5.41 -0.47 -14.87
C GLY A 97 4.31 -1.51 -15.04
N ILE A 98 4.60 -2.75 -14.70
CA ILE A 98 3.63 -3.84 -14.63
C ILE A 98 3.75 -4.46 -13.25
N THR A 99 2.65 -4.70 -12.56
CA THR A 99 2.64 -5.38 -11.27
C THR A 99 1.50 -6.39 -11.17
N ILE A 100 1.77 -7.47 -10.45
CA ILE A 100 0.75 -8.40 -9.94
C ILE A 100 0.86 -8.34 -8.43
N GLN A 101 -0.23 -7.95 -7.77
CA GLN A 101 -0.29 -7.77 -6.33
C GLN A 101 -1.24 -8.80 -5.71
N ASP A 102 -0.97 -9.15 -4.48
CA ASP A 102 -1.75 -10.11 -3.69
C ASP A 102 -1.87 -11.52 -4.31
N LEU A 103 -0.78 -11.96 -4.94
CA LEU A 103 -0.67 -13.28 -5.52
C LEU A 103 -0.69 -14.33 -4.41
N SER A 104 -1.73 -15.17 -4.38
CA SER A 104 -1.96 -16.17 -3.33
C SER A 104 -2.00 -15.61 -1.91
N SER A 105 -2.31 -14.30 -1.76
CA SER A 105 -2.44 -13.66 -0.45
C SER A 105 -3.76 -14.09 0.21
N ASN A 106 -3.68 -14.43 1.49
CA ASN A 106 -4.86 -14.81 2.26
C ASN A 106 -4.64 -14.57 3.75
N TYR A 107 -5.75 -14.48 4.50
CA TYR A 107 -5.77 -14.71 5.94
C TYR A 107 -6.26 -16.13 6.24
N GLN A 108 -5.66 -16.75 7.23
CA GLN A 108 -6.13 -17.97 7.87
C GLN A 108 -6.63 -17.63 9.26
N TRP A 109 -7.86 -18.00 9.55
CA TRP A 109 -8.54 -17.75 10.81
C TRP A 109 -8.82 -19.09 11.48
N ASP A 110 -8.35 -19.26 12.71
CA ASP A 110 -8.76 -20.41 13.53
C ASP A 110 -9.89 -19.96 14.46
N THR A 111 -11.12 -20.35 14.11
CA THR A 111 -12.29 -20.02 14.91
C THR A 111 -12.49 -21.01 16.07
N GLY A 112 -11.68 -22.08 16.16
CA GLY A 112 -11.70 -23.05 17.27
C GLY A 112 -11.24 -22.45 18.59
N ASP A 113 -10.45 -21.38 18.56
CA ASP A 113 -10.04 -20.65 19.76
C ASP A 113 -11.19 -19.91 20.44
N VAL A 114 -12.29 -19.62 19.70
CA VAL A 114 -13.43 -18.84 20.19
C VAL A 114 -14.72 -19.67 20.26
N TYR A 115 -14.91 -20.63 19.36
CA TYR A 115 -16.12 -21.43 19.24
C TYR A 115 -15.84 -22.92 19.36
N ALA A 116 -16.67 -23.63 20.14
CA ALA A 116 -16.53 -25.07 20.37
C ALA A 116 -16.61 -25.92 19.07
N GLU A 117 -17.32 -25.46 18.05
CA GLU A 117 -17.40 -26.08 16.73
C GLU A 117 -16.61 -25.29 15.68
N GLY A 118 -15.63 -24.55 16.12
CA GLY A 118 -14.77 -23.74 15.24
C GLY A 118 -13.93 -24.58 14.30
N ARG A 119 -13.51 -23.96 13.23
CA ARG A 119 -12.68 -24.57 12.18
C ARG A 119 -11.72 -23.53 11.58
N LEU A 120 -10.74 -24.00 10.84
CA LEU A 120 -9.88 -23.16 10.02
C LEU A 120 -10.68 -22.61 8.84
N TYR A 121 -10.68 -21.29 8.70
CA TYR A 121 -11.27 -20.57 7.59
C TYR A 121 -10.18 -19.80 6.84
N LYS A 122 -10.22 -19.84 5.51
CA LYS A 122 -9.30 -19.13 4.63
C LYS A 122 -10.04 -18.01 3.91
N ASP A 123 -9.55 -16.79 4.07
CA ASP A 123 -10.06 -15.58 3.43
C ASP A 123 -9.04 -15.11 2.39
N GLU A 124 -9.35 -15.31 1.12
CA GLU A 124 -8.43 -15.05 0.00
C GLU A 124 -8.59 -13.63 -0.51
N PHE A 125 -7.47 -12.98 -0.75
CA PHE A 125 -7.45 -11.63 -1.29
C PHE A 125 -7.61 -11.65 -2.82
N PRO A 126 -8.34 -10.67 -3.38
CA PRO A 126 -8.39 -10.50 -4.81
C PRO A 126 -7.00 -10.14 -5.36
N THR A 127 -6.60 -10.78 -6.44
CA THR A 127 -5.37 -10.44 -7.15
C THR A 127 -5.56 -9.20 -8.00
N ILE A 128 -4.60 -8.27 -7.97
CA ILE A 128 -4.64 -7.04 -8.74
C ILE A 128 -3.52 -7.05 -9.80
N TYR A 129 -3.92 -7.07 -11.07
CA TYR A 129 -3.02 -6.86 -12.20
C TYR A 129 -3.01 -5.39 -12.56
N ARG A 130 -1.83 -4.77 -12.64
CA ARG A 130 -1.70 -3.34 -12.91
C ARG A 130 -0.69 -3.07 -13.99
N ILE A 131 -1.04 -2.18 -14.91
CA ILE A 131 -0.12 -1.60 -15.88
C ILE A 131 -0.20 -0.08 -15.79
N GLY A 132 0.95 0.57 -15.82
CA GLY A 132 1.03 2.02 -15.75
C GLY A 132 2.22 2.59 -16.50
N SER A 133 2.19 3.89 -16.69
CA SER A 133 3.25 4.67 -17.33
C SER A 133 3.60 5.90 -16.50
N ARG A 134 4.88 6.25 -16.50
CA ARG A 134 5.43 7.46 -15.91
C ARG A 134 6.19 8.24 -16.97
N LEU A 135 5.77 9.47 -17.21
CA LEU A 135 6.48 10.47 -18.01
C LEU A 135 7.19 11.45 -17.06
N ASN A 136 8.48 11.71 -17.28
CA ASN A 136 9.23 12.70 -16.51
C ASN A 136 9.93 13.65 -17.47
N HIS A 137 9.55 14.92 -17.45
CA HIS A 137 10.14 15.94 -18.31
C HIS A 137 10.25 17.30 -17.59
N LYS A 138 11.46 17.82 -17.45
CA LYS A 138 11.75 19.18 -16.91
C LYS A 138 11.02 19.49 -15.60
N GLY A 139 11.12 18.59 -14.61
CA GLY A 139 10.47 18.77 -13.30
C GLY A 139 8.98 18.44 -13.25
N LEU A 140 8.34 18.17 -14.41
CA LEU A 140 6.99 17.68 -14.49
C LEU A 140 7.00 16.15 -14.60
N ILE A 141 6.29 15.50 -13.69
CA ILE A 141 6.05 14.06 -13.72
C ILE A 141 4.55 13.84 -13.90
N VAL A 142 4.19 13.04 -14.90
CA VAL A 142 2.82 12.58 -15.11
C VAL A 142 2.83 11.06 -14.98
N VAL A 143 1.91 10.52 -14.20
CA VAL A 143 1.74 9.09 -14.02
C VAL A 143 0.30 8.70 -14.28
N GLY A 144 0.10 7.53 -14.88
CA GLY A 144 -1.23 6.96 -15.03
C GLY A 144 -1.14 5.45 -15.00
N ASP A 145 -2.12 4.80 -14.39
CA ASP A 145 -2.22 3.34 -14.36
C ASP A 145 -3.67 2.85 -14.39
N ILE A 146 -3.82 1.61 -14.82
CA ILE A 146 -5.06 0.86 -14.76
C ILE A 146 -4.79 -0.44 -14.01
N GLY A 147 -5.56 -0.68 -12.96
CA GLY A 147 -5.58 -1.93 -12.19
C GLY A 147 -6.83 -2.73 -12.54
N LEU A 148 -6.66 -4.05 -12.72
CA LEU A 148 -7.73 -5.03 -12.87
C LEU A 148 -7.78 -5.85 -11.59
N ILE A 149 -8.92 -5.85 -10.89
CA ILE A 149 -9.16 -6.67 -9.71
C ILE A 149 -9.86 -7.95 -10.16
N THR A 150 -9.31 -9.09 -9.75
CA THR A 150 -9.93 -10.40 -10.00
C THR A 150 -9.99 -11.16 -8.68
N ASP A 151 -11.10 -11.80 -8.40
CA ASP A 151 -11.11 -12.98 -7.53
C ASP A 151 -10.69 -14.21 -8.34
N HIS A 152 -10.54 -15.36 -7.70
CA HIS A 152 -10.03 -16.56 -8.38
C HIS A 152 -10.94 -17.07 -9.52
N GLU A 153 -12.16 -16.61 -9.60
CA GLU A 153 -13.19 -17.13 -10.52
C GLU A 153 -13.63 -16.08 -11.56
N SER A 154 -13.58 -14.78 -11.24
CA SER A 154 -14.12 -13.73 -12.10
C SER A 154 -13.39 -12.40 -11.99
N TYR A 155 -13.62 -11.57 -12.98
CA TYR A 155 -13.21 -10.18 -13.00
C TYR A 155 -14.19 -9.33 -12.17
N THR A 156 -13.67 -8.56 -11.21
CA THR A 156 -14.50 -7.82 -10.25
C THR A 156 -14.46 -6.30 -10.43
N GLY A 157 -13.41 -5.72 -11.01
CA GLY A 157 -13.38 -4.28 -11.19
C GLY A 157 -12.15 -3.72 -11.90
N ILE A 158 -12.27 -2.45 -12.34
CA ILE A 158 -11.18 -1.62 -12.89
C ILE A 158 -10.89 -0.46 -11.96
N ILE A 159 -9.62 -0.20 -11.69
CA ILE A 159 -9.15 0.93 -10.87
C ILE A 159 -8.23 1.80 -11.73
N PRO A 160 -8.73 2.83 -12.41
CA PRO A 160 -7.88 3.82 -13.07
C PRO A 160 -7.31 4.81 -12.05
N ARG A 161 -6.06 5.23 -12.26
CA ARG A 161 -5.41 6.28 -11.49
C ARG A 161 -4.65 7.22 -12.40
N LEU A 162 -4.64 8.49 -12.04
CA LEU A 162 -3.88 9.54 -12.72
C LEU A 162 -3.27 10.46 -11.68
N GLY A 163 -2.02 10.85 -11.88
CA GLY A 163 -1.33 11.76 -10.99
C GLY A 163 -0.37 12.66 -11.75
N VAL A 164 -0.15 13.82 -11.16
CA VAL A 164 0.79 14.84 -11.64
C VAL A 164 1.64 15.33 -10.47
N GLU A 165 2.93 15.51 -10.68
CA GLU A 165 3.85 16.15 -9.76
C GLU A 165 4.64 17.23 -10.52
N TYR A 166 4.77 18.40 -9.91
CA TYR A 166 5.62 19.46 -10.39
C TYR A 166 6.65 19.84 -9.32
N GLY A 167 7.95 19.68 -9.67
CA GLY A 167 9.08 20.10 -8.85
C GLY A 167 9.43 21.56 -9.14
N PHE A 168 9.47 22.39 -8.09
CA PHE A 168 9.84 23.79 -8.14
C PHE A 168 11.10 24.04 -7.30
N LEU A 169 12.08 24.72 -7.88
CA LEU A 169 13.37 25.04 -7.25
C LEU A 169 14.11 23.82 -6.67
N GLU A 170 13.88 22.63 -7.21
CA GLU A 170 14.47 21.36 -6.76
C GLU A 170 14.22 21.00 -5.28
N GLN A 171 13.37 21.75 -4.58
CA GLN A 171 13.07 21.58 -3.15
C GLN A 171 11.59 21.45 -2.87
N TYR A 172 10.73 22.06 -3.68
CA TYR A 172 9.29 22.08 -3.45
C TYR A 172 8.58 21.20 -4.45
N TYR A 173 7.64 20.39 -4.01
CA TYR A 173 6.88 19.48 -4.85
C TYR A 173 5.39 19.73 -4.66
N PHE A 174 4.67 19.94 -5.76
CA PHE A 174 3.22 20.07 -5.79
C PHE A 174 2.63 18.87 -6.50
N ARG A 175 1.67 18.23 -5.88
CA ARG A 175 1.08 16.98 -6.38
C ARG A 175 -0.42 17.08 -6.47
N GLY A 176 -0.99 16.49 -7.51
CA GLY A 176 -2.43 16.31 -7.65
C GLY A 176 -2.71 14.96 -8.27
N GLY A 177 -3.80 14.33 -7.87
CA GLY A 177 -4.15 13.02 -8.38
C GLY A 177 -5.62 12.68 -8.22
N TYR A 178 -6.01 11.67 -8.99
CA TYR A 178 -7.32 11.05 -8.92
C TYR A 178 -7.16 9.55 -9.05
N GLY A 179 -7.85 8.80 -8.22
CA GLY A 179 -7.84 7.34 -8.30
C GLY A 179 -8.81 6.71 -7.32
N ASN A 180 -9.44 5.64 -7.76
CA ASN A 180 -10.42 4.90 -6.94
C ASN A 180 -11.51 5.81 -6.32
N GLY A 181 -12.05 6.76 -7.12
CA GLY A 181 -13.09 7.69 -6.67
C GLY A 181 -12.58 8.85 -5.80
N ARG A 182 -11.28 8.89 -5.45
CA ARG A 182 -10.69 9.90 -4.57
C ARG A 182 -9.89 10.93 -5.34
N LYS A 183 -10.04 12.20 -4.96
CA LYS A 183 -9.16 13.29 -5.37
C LYS A 183 -8.13 13.52 -4.27
N ALA A 184 -6.87 13.72 -4.64
CA ALA A 184 -5.81 13.99 -3.69
C ALA A 184 -4.96 15.17 -4.14
N PHE A 185 -4.50 15.97 -3.18
CA PHE A 185 -3.55 17.06 -3.35
C PHE A 185 -2.44 16.89 -2.34
N GLY A 186 -1.22 17.23 -2.72
CA GLY A 186 -0.08 17.09 -1.83
C GLY A 186 0.97 18.15 -2.08
N VAL A 187 1.74 18.41 -1.03
CA VAL A 187 2.92 19.26 -1.06
C VAL A 187 4.08 18.51 -0.43
N GLY A 188 5.27 18.71 -0.96
CA GLY A 188 6.49 18.11 -0.45
C GLY A 188 7.60 19.14 -0.33
N TYR A 189 8.46 18.95 0.65
CA TYR A 189 9.64 19.77 0.85
C TYR A 189 10.86 18.89 1.07
N GLU A 190 11.89 19.12 0.25
CA GLU A 190 13.19 18.45 0.31
C GLU A 190 14.20 19.38 0.93
N TYR A 191 14.92 18.92 1.93
CA TYR A 191 15.94 19.70 2.63
C TYR A 191 17.13 18.84 3.05
N GLY A 192 18.24 19.49 3.41
CA GLY A 192 19.40 18.78 3.92
C GLY A 192 19.44 18.83 5.43
N LEU A 193 19.53 17.68 6.11
CA LEU A 193 19.74 17.58 7.54
C LEU A 193 21.20 17.28 7.86
N PHE A 194 21.80 16.29 7.20
CA PHE A 194 23.22 15.92 7.32
C PHE A 194 23.95 16.03 5.98
N LYS A 195 23.26 15.82 4.87
CA LYS A 195 23.76 15.98 3.51
C LYS A 195 22.73 16.79 2.70
N PRO A 196 23.14 17.50 1.64
CA PRO A 196 22.18 18.15 0.75
C PRO A 196 21.15 17.14 0.22
N HIS A 197 19.87 17.49 0.29
CA HIS A 197 18.76 16.67 -0.25
C HIS A 197 18.63 15.26 0.35
N ASP A 198 18.90 15.11 1.66
CA ASP A 198 18.79 13.83 2.35
C ASP A 198 17.46 13.60 3.07
N SER A 199 16.67 14.64 3.24
CA SER A 199 15.44 14.62 4.02
C SER A 199 14.26 15.17 3.25
N TYR A 200 13.11 14.49 3.39
CA TYR A 200 11.86 14.84 2.74
C TYR A 200 10.74 14.86 3.77
N ILE A 201 9.89 15.86 3.71
CA ILE A 201 8.64 15.91 4.42
C ILE A 201 7.52 16.14 3.41
N ASP A 202 6.49 15.31 3.46
CA ASP A 202 5.36 15.40 2.56
C ASP A 202 4.08 15.46 3.36
N TYR A 203 3.12 16.23 2.84
CA TYR A 203 1.76 16.27 3.31
C TYR A 203 0.81 16.01 2.14
N ALA A 204 -0.18 15.18 2.36
CA ALA A 204 -1.24 14.92 1.39
C ALA A 204 -2.62 15.01 2.05
N PHE A 205 -3.54 15.59 1.31
CA PHE A 205 -4.96 15.67 1.63
C PHE A 205 -5.75 14.93 0.55
N SER A 206 -6.60 14.01 0.95
CA SER A 206 -7.47 13.27 0.03
C SER A 206 -8.94 13.40 0.42
N MET A 207 -9.79 13.51 -0.60
CA MET A 207 -11.25 13.62 -0.46
C MET A 207 -11.90 12.42 -1.15
N ASP A 208 -12.81 11.79 -0.45
CA ASP A 208 -13.70 10.75 -0.94
C ASP A 208 -15.15 11.26 -0.87
N TRP A 209 -15.96 10.90 -1.86
CA TRP A 209 -17.38 11.29 -1.88
C TRP A 209 -18.24 10.55 -0.84
N ALA A 210 -17.83 9.35 -0.47
CA ALA A 210 -18.58 8.45 0.41
C ALA A 210 -18.06 8.44 1.85
N THR A 211 -16.78 8.74 2.05
CA THR A 211 -16.11 8.75 3.35
C THR A 211 -15.50 10.11 3.61
N GLN A 212 -15.06 10.36 4.84
CA GLN A 212 -14.46 11.63 5.21
C GLN A 212 -13.08 11.84 4.54
N SER A 213 -12.62 13.10 4.58
CA SER A 213 -11.27 13.44 4.13
C SER A 213 -10.20 12.76 4.98
N ALA A 214 -9.06 12.43 4.35
CA ALA A 214 -7.90 11.89 5.05
C ALA A 214 -6.69 12.82 4.88
N HIS A 215 -5.90 12.91 5.94
CA HIS A 215 -4.64 13.64 6.00
C HIS A 215 -3.50 12.66 6.18
N THR A 216 -2.47 12.76 5.35
CA THR A 216 -1.29 11.91 5.43
C THR A 216 -0.06 12.79 5.54
N ILE A 217 0.77 12.49 6.53
CA ILE A 217 2.10 13.11 6.69
C ILE A 217 3.12 12.00 6.55
N SER A 218 4.15 12.23 5.76
CA SER A 218 5.26 11.29 5.63
C SER A 218 6.60 12.01 5.79
N TYR A 219 7.56 11.27 6.30
CA TYR A 219 8.94 11.68 6.42
C TYR A 219 9.85 10.61 5.83
N ALA A 220 10.82 11.02 5.04
CA ALA A 220 11.82 10.13 4.48
C ALA A 220 13.23 10.71 4.69
N PHE A 221 14.16 9.82 5.04
CA PHE A 221 15.56 10.15 5.20
C PHE A 221 16.41 9.19 4.37
N ARG A 222 17.42 9.76 3.67
CA ARG A 222 18.40 9.03 2.86
C ARG A 222 19.78 9.14 3.50
N PHE A 223 20.38 8.05 3.86
CA PHE A 223 21.72 7.96 4.46
C PHE A 223 22.75 7.37 3.49
#